data_55f21fdcd26e50bcaebb942b6fc3c13c
#
_entry.id   55f21fdcd26e50bcaebb942b6fc3c13c
#
_cell.length_a   1.000
_cell.length_b   1.000
_cell.length_c   1.000
_cell.angle_alpha   90.00
_cell.angle_beta   90.00
_cell.angle_gamma   90.00
#
_symmetry.space_group_name_H-M   'P 1'
#
loop_
_entity.id
_entity.type
_entity.pdbx_description
1 polymer ?
#
loop_
_entity_poly.entity_id
_entity_poly.type
_entity_poly.pdbx_seq_one_letter_code
_entity_poly.pdbx_strand_id
1 'polypeptide(L)'
;MKRRLGFAILLVFMGLCAACVGILMRSERQYKEQVLSARLETCADVVESVLDREKSVPDGENSLEGIDRILPEGVRVTVIDSAGFVMFDSSTKADGNHSGRPEIRESLEKGSGVSLRRSDSDGQEYIYYARTYGDHIVRTALPFTLERKKMLHPDWMIALILALMVAVAALCIMLITKRMNEENDKETDNRLRSQKKDLTNNIAHELRTPVTSIRGYLETVISNPGMDSAKKNSFIEKAYRQSLRLSCLIKDIALITKMEQAPDMLTKEHVGIRHILEDVFEELEGSIVGSGVRVENLVSPETSVNGNQGLLYALFRNLVENSLQYAGRDFVIHVEAHESADGKLLVRYYDTGRGVEEKYLEKIFERFFRVPAPDKCEGSGLGLSIVRNAVAFHGGTVSARQLGTDSRDDGNWSGSGLEIDFTLKK
;
A
#
# COMPACT_ATOMS: atom_id res chain seq x y z
N MET A 1 1.76 0.35 -0.89
CA MET A 1 0.46 1.05 -0.75
C MET A 1 0.58 2.57 -0.93
N LYS A 2 1.50 3.25 -0.25
CA LYS A 2 1.68 4.73 -0.27
C LYS A 2 2.03 5.34 -1.65
N ARG A 3 2.88 4.70 -2.48
CA ARG A 3 3.17 5.15 -3.87
C ARG A 3 1.92 5.16 -4.76
N ARG A 4 1.02 4.19 -4.58
CA ARG A 4 -0.25 4.14 -5.32
C ARG A 4 -1.20 5.24 -4.90
N LEU A 5 -1.21 5.64 -3.62
CA LEU A 5 -2.02 6.75 -3.11
C LEU A 5 -1.53 8.10 -3.66
N GLY A 6 -0.21 8.37 -3.66
CA GLY A 6 0.37 9.59 -4.24
C GLY A 6 0.08 9.72 -5.74
N PHE A 7 0.18 8.61 -6.49
CA PHE A 7 -0.17 8.57 -7.91
C PHE A 7 -1.66 8.80 -8.15
N ALA A 8 -2.54 8.23 -7.32
CA ALA A 8 -3.98 8.46 -7.41
C ALA A 8 -4.35 9.93 -7.13
N ILE A 9 -3.75 10.56 -6.14
CA ILE A 9 -3.96 11.99 -5.83
C ILE A 9 -3.50 12.86 -7.01
N LEU A 10 -2.35 12.56 -7.62
CA LEU A 10 -1.85 13.28 -8.80
C LEU A 10 -2.81 13.14 -9.99
N LEU A 11 -3.35 11.95 -10.25
CA LEU A 11 -4.32 11.71 -11.31
C LEU A 11 -5.63 12.48 -11.09
N VAL A 12 -6.15 12.50 -9.86
CA VAL A 12 -7.36 13.27 -9.51
C VAL A 12 -7.11 14.77 -9.71
N PHE A 13 -5.95 15.27 -9.29
CA PHE A 13 -5.59 16.68 -9.46
C PHE A 13 -5.45 17.05 -10.94
N MET A 14 -4.80 16.21 -11.77
CA MET A 14 -4.73 16.41 -13.23
C MET A 14 -6.11 16.40 -13.87
N GLY A 15 -7.01 15.50 -13.46
CA GLY A 15 -8.39 15.46 -13.93
C GLY A 15 -9.16 16.73 -13.60
N LEU A 16 -9.03 17.24 -12.38
CA LEU A 16 -9.63 18.51 -11.95
C LEU A 16 -9.08 19.70 -12.75
N CYS A 17 -7.78 19.77 -12.99
CA CYS A 17 -7.19 20.81 -13.83
C CYS A 17 -7.69 20.76 -15.27
N ALA A 18 -7.77 19.58 -15.88
CA ALA A 18 -8.32 19.40 -17.22
C ALA A 18 -9.79 19.83 -17.32
N ALA A 19 -10.60 19.48 -16.30
CA ALA A 19 -12.00 19.91 -16.21
C ALA A 19 -12.12 21.44 -16.08
N CYS A 20 -11.29 22.08 -15.26
CA CYS A 20 -11.24 23.53 -15.10
C CYS A 20 -10.89 24.25 -16.43
N VAL A 21 -9.88 23.74 -17.16
CA VAL A 21 -9.53 24.25 -18.51
C VAL A 21 -10.71 24.11 -19.46
N GLY A 22 -11.37 22.95 -19.49
CA GLY A 22 -12.54 22.72 -20.32
C GLY A 22 -13.70 23.69 -20.03
N ILE A 23 -13.94 23.96 -18.74
CA ILE A 23 -14.98 24.94 -18.33
C ILE A 23 -14.61 26.35 -18.77
N LEU A 24 -13.36 26.79 -18.57
CA LEU A 24 -12.88 28.10 -18.98
C LEU A 24 -12.96 28.29 -20.49
N MET A 25 -12.52 27.30 -21.27
CA MET A 25 -12.61 27.35 -22.74
C MET A 25 -14.08 27.44 -23.22
N ARG A 26 -14.97 26.71 -22.53
CA ARG A 26 -16.42 26.78 -22.88
C ARG A 26 -17.05 28.12 -22.52
N SER A 27 -16.71 28.67 -21.36
CA SER A 27 -17.16 29.99 -20.90
C SER A 27 -16.66 31.10 -21.84
N GLU A 28 -15.40 31.04 -22.26
CA GLU A 28 -14.81 32.00 -23.19
C GLU A 28 -15.48 31.95 -24.57
N ARG A 29 -15.77 30.74 -25.06
CA ARG A 29 -16.51 30.58 -26.32
C ARG A 29 -17.90 31.20 -26.25
N GLN A 30 -18.65 30.94 -25.18
CA GLN A 30 -19.99 31.55 -24.99
C GLN A 30 -19.93 33.08 -24.91
N TYR A 31 -18.95 33.62 -24.17
CA TYR A 31 -18.76 35.06 -24.07
C TYR A 31 -18.43 35.69 -25.43
N LYS A 32 -17.56 35.06 -26.23
CA LYS A 32 -17.23 35.51 -27.60
C LYS A 32 -18.47 35.51 -28.53
N GLU A 33 -19.27 34.45 -28.45
CA GLU A 33 -20.53 34.39 -29.23
C GLU A 33 -21.50 35.53 -28.86
N GLN A 34 -21.63 35.83 -27.55
CA GLN A 34 -22.48 36.92 -27.08
C GLN A 34 -21.98 38.31 -27.52
N VAL A 35 -20.67 38.56 -27.41
CA VAL A 35 -20.07 39.85 -27.84
C VAL A 35 -20.21 40.04 -29.35
N LEU A 36 -19.99 38.98 -30.14
CA LEU A 36 -20.11 39.08 -31.60
C LEU A 36 -21.57 39.25 -32.03
N SER A 37 -22.50 38.55 -31.38
CA SER A 37 -23.95 38.74 -31.70
C SER A 37 -24.43 40.15 -31.37
N ALA A 38 -24.03 40.76 -30.24
CA ALA A 38 -24.36 42.12 -29.88
C ALA A 38 -23.76 43.15 -30.86
N ARG A 39 -22.55 42.90 -31.36
CA ARG A 39 -21.91 43.72 -32.39
C ARG A 39 -22.68 43.64 -33.71
N LEU A 40 -23.10 42.44 -34.14
CA LEU A 40 -23.89 42.23 -35.36
C LEU A 40 -25.29 42.85 -35.24
N GLU A 41 -25.89 42.79 -34.04
CA GLU A 41 -27.14 43.51 -33.72
C GLU A 41 -27.01 45.00 -33.98
N THR A 42 -25.95 45.63 -33.41
CA THR A 42 -25.67 47.05 -33.61
C THR A 42 -25.50 47.38 -35.11
N CYS A 43 -24.81 46.49 -35.85
CA CYS A 43 -24.68 46.67 -37.30
C CYS A 43 -26.04 46.56 -38.03
N ALA A 44 -26.93 45.66 -37.62
CA ALA A 44 -28.25 45.53 -38.17
C ALA A 44 -29.13 46.82 -37.97
N ASP A 45 -29.05 47.37 -36.74
CA ASP A 45 -29.77 48.63 -36.42
C ASP A 45 -29.21 49.83 -37.18
N VAL A 46 -27.90 49.88 -37.44
CA VAL A 46 -27.31 50.91 -38.33
C VAL A 46 -27.83 50.77 -39.74
N VAL A 47 -27.86 49.53 -40.27
CA VAL A 47 -28.42 49.29 -41.63
C VAL A 47 -29.89 49.73 -41.75
N GLU A 48 -30.70 49.38 -40.73
CA GLU A 48 -32.12 49.82 -40.70
C GLU A 48 -32.23 51.32 -40.67
N SER A 49 -31.43 52.05 -39.91
CA SER A 49 -31.43 53.49 -39.84
C SER A 49 -31.09 54.15 -41.18
N VAL A 50 -30.27 53.51 -42.01
CA VAL A 50 -29.95 53.95 -43.37
C VAL A 50 -31.16 53.72 -44.31
N LEU A 51 -31.78 52.53 -44.21
CA LEU A 51 -32.99 52.21 -45.03
C LEU A 51 -34.18 53.13 -44.72
N ASP A 52 -34.43 53.47 -43.47
CA ASP A 52 -35.51 54.39 -43.07
C ASP A 52 -35.25 55.81 -43.55
N ARG A 53 -34.00 56.26 -43.62
CA ARG A 53 -33.67 57.57 -44.23
C ARG A 53 -33.95 57.58 -45.74
N GLU A 54 -33.65 56.49 -46.44
CA GLU A 54 -33.89 56.35 -47.88
C GLU A 54 -35.39 56.41 -48.20
N LYS A 55 -36.21 55.74 -47.36
CA LYS A 55 -37.71 55.87 -47.54
C LYS A 55 -38.24 57.28 -47.35
N SER A 56 -37.47 58.14 -46.63
CA SER A 56 -37.88 59.51 -46.31
C SER A 56 -37.41 60.56 -47.34
N VAL A 57 -36.56 60.24 -48.35
CA VAL A 57 -35.96 61.13 -49.32
C VAL A 57 -36.21 60.58 -50.75
N PRO A 58 -37.13 61.11 -51.55
CA PRO A 58 -37.59 60.53 -52.85
C PRO A 58 -36.55 60.53 -53.98
N ASP A 59 -35.42 61.18 -53.93
CA ASP A 59 -34.44 61.36 -55.01
C ASP A 59 -32.98 60.98 -54.59
N GLY A 60 -32.78 59.97 -53.79
CA GLY A 60 -31.44 59.51 -53.34
C GLY A 60 -30.91 58.39 -54.22
N GLU A 61 -29.64 58.51 -54.68
CA GLU A 61 -28.86 57.37 -55.17
C GLU A 61 -28.93 56.21 -54.14
N ASN A 62 -28.97 54.95 -54.61
CA ASN A 62 -29.03 53.77 -53.77
C ASN A 62 -28.05 53.87 -52.56
N SER A 63 -28.54 54.30 -51.41
CA SER A 63 -27.75 54.54 -50.23
C SER A 63 -27.08 53.23 -49.67
N LEU A 64 -27.63 52.10 -50.11
CA LEU A 64 -27.05 50.77 -49.76
C LEU A 64 -25.74 50.49 -50.49
N GLU A 65 -25.42 51.13 -51.65
CA GLU A 65 -24.13 50.91 -52.33
C GLU A 65 -22.93 51.48 -51.60
N GLY A 66 -23.10 52.28 -50.56
CA GLY A 66 -22.04 52.79 -49.68
C GLY A 66 -21.97 52.18 -48.27
N ILE A 67 -22.79 51.19 -47.97
CA ILE A 67 -22.96 50.63 -46.62
C ILE A 67 -21.66 49.98 -46.08
N ASP A 68 -20.82 49.43 -46.95
CA ASP A 68 -19.55 48.89 -46.68
C ASP A 68 -18.54 49.89 -46.07
N ARG A 69 -18.77 51.19 -46.26
CA ARG A 69 -17.94 52.28 -45.73
C ARG A 69 -18.31 52.64 -44.27
N ILE A 70 -19.54 52.32 -43.89
CA ILE A 70 -20.14 52.69 -42.62
C ILE A 70 -19.94 51.52 -41.62
N LEU A 71 -19.95 50.29 -42.09
CA LEU A 71 -19.87 49.12 -41.28
C LEU A 71 -18.42 48.70 -41.03
N PRO A 72 -18.14 47.99 -39.93
CA PRO A 72 -16.82 47.45 -39.64
C PRO A 72 -16.36 46.49 -40.73
N GLU A 73 -15.06 46.49 -41.02
CA GLU A 73 -14.43 45.65 -42.03
C GLU A 73 -14.76 44.15 -41.82
N GLY A 74 -15.26 43.48 -42.88
CA GLY A 74 -15.59 42.07 -42.90
C GLY A 74 -17.02 41.73 -42.49
N VAL A 75 -17.86 42.71 -42.14
CA VAL A 75 -19.30 42.51 -41.91
C VAL A 75 -20.02 42.41 -43.24
N ARG A 76 -20.72 41.29 -43.45
CA ARG A 76 -21.60 41.09 -44.60
C ARG A 76 -23.04 41.44 -44.22
N VAL A 77 -23.71 42.17 -45.05
CA VAL A 77 -25.12 42.56 -44.88
C VAL A 77 -25.96 41.96 -45.98
N THR A 78 -27.16 41.47 -45.63
CA THR A 78 -28.17 40.98 -46.53
C THR A 78 -29.51 41.52 -46.06
N VAL A 79 -30.24 42.21 -46.92
CA VAL A 79 -31.62 42.63 -46.68
C VAL A 79 -32.59 41.70 -47.44
N ILE A 80 -33.60 41.22 -46.70
CA ILE A 80 -34.50 40.14 -47.17
C ILE A 80 -35.94 40.59 -46.94
N ASP A 81 -36.81 40.33 -47.90
CA ASP A 81 -38.25 40.63 -47.77
C ASP A 81 -38.95 39.64 -46.79
N SER A 82 -40.20 39.93 -46.44
CA SER A 82 -41.04 39.10 -45.61
C SER A 82 -41.33 37.70 -46.20
N ALA A 83 -41.14 37.50 -47.50
CA ALA A 83 -41.27 36.19 -48.17
C ALA A 83 -39.96 35.41 -48.24
N GLY A 84 -38.85 36.00 -47.78
CA GLY A 84 -37.52 35.34 -47.70
C GLY A 84 -36.64 35.58 -48.92
N PHE A 85 -37.02 36.44 -49.86
CA PHE A 85 -36.22 36.77 -51.05
C PHE A 85 -35.21 37.88 -50.73
N VAL A 86 -34.01 37.76 -51.28
CA VAL A 86 -32.90 38.71 -51.03
C VAL A 86 -33.18 39.98 -51.90
N MET A 87 -33.27 41.09 -51.18
CA MET A 87 -33.41 42.43 -51.84
C MET A 87 -32.04 43.08 -52.06
N PHE A 88 -31.12 42.89 -51.14
CA PHE A 88 -29.74 43.41 -51.19
C PHE A 88 -28.74 42.45 -50.51
N ASP A 89 -27.54 42.34 -51.06
CA ASP A 89 -26.41 41.62 -50.43
C ASP A 89 -25.09 42.36 -50.72
N SER A 90 -24.35 42.70 -49.69
CA SER A 90 -23.09 43.48 -49.76
C SER A 90 -21.93 42.73 -50.39
N SER A 91 -22.00 41.39 -50.53
CA SER A 91 -20.79 40.58 -50.87
C SER A 91 -20.90 39.96 -52.29
N THR A 92 -22.05 39.65 -52.80
CA THR A 92 -22.28 38.98 -54.14
C THR A 92 -23.70 39.10 -54.56
N LYS A 93 -23.97 38.84 -55.89
CA LYS A 93 -25.33 38.64 -56.37
C LYS A 93 -25.93 37.38 -55.70
N ALA A 94 -26.51 37.55 -54.55
CA ALA A 94 -27.18 36.43 -53.84
C ALA A 94 -28.61 36.37 -54.44
N ASP A 95 -28.82 35.43 -55.35
CA ASP A 95 -30.14 35.01 -55.81
C ASP A 95 -30.61 33.85 -54.92
N GLY A 96 -31.86 33.95 -54.44
CA GLY A 96 -32.49 32.82 -53.76
C GLY A 96 -33.36 33.18 -52.55
N ASN A 97 -34.13 32.19 -52.11
CA ASN A 97 -35.00 32.31 -50.95
C ASN A 97 -34.22 31.81 -49.68
N HIS A 98 -34.12 32.68 -48.72
CA HIS A 98 -33.39 32.42 -47.43
C HIS A 98 -34.34 32.12 -46.28
N SER A 99 -35.67 31.98 -46.49
CA SER A 99 -36.64 31.70 -45.40
C SER A 99 -36.38 30.45 -44.60
N GLY A 100 -35.73 29.43 -45.18
CA GLY A 100 -35.34 28.15 -44.49
C GLY A 100 -34.16 28.27 -43.59
N ARG A 101 -33.45 29.40 -43.50
CA ARG A 101 -32.22 29.54 -42.69
C ARG A 101 -32.56 29.72 -41.21
N PRO A 102 -31.80 29.05 -40.27
CA PRO A 102 -32.13 29.06 -38.85
C PRO A 102 -32.28 30.47 -38.26
N GLU A 103 -31.33 31.37 -38.57
CA GLU A 103 -31.31 32.75 -38.08
C GLU A 103 -32.54 33.55 -38.59
N ILE A 104 -32.99 33.30 -39.82
CA ILE A 104 -34.17 33.97 -40.40
C ILE A 104 -35.46 33.46 -39.80
N ARG A 105 -35.59 32.13 -39.63
CA ARG A 105 -36.77 31.53 -39.00
C ARG A 105 -36.92 32.02 -37.56
N GLU A 106 -35.80 32.03 -36.79
CA GLU A 106 -35.82 32.52 -35.42
C GLU A 106 -36.17 34.02 -35.35
N SER A 107 -35.68 34.83 -36.29
CA SER A 107 -36.00 36.26 -36.32
C SER A 107 -37.50 36.53 -36.64
N LEU A 108 -38.13 35.69 -37.43
CA LEU A 108 -39.55 35.75 -37.70
C LEU A 108 -40.43 35.36 -36.50
N GLU A 109 -39.94 34.40 -35.69
CA GLU A 109 -40.68 33.91 -34.51
C GLU A 109 -40.47 34.82 -33.28
N LYS A 110 -39.24 35.30 -33.05
CA LYS A 110 -38.83 35.97 -31.81
C LYS A 110 -38.41 37.44 -32.00
N GLY A 111 -38.43 37.95 -33.24
CA GLY A 111 -37.97 39.28 -33.58
C GLY A 111 -36.48 39.37 -33.93
N SER A 112 -35.65 38.45 -33.40
CA SER A 112 -34.24 38.33 -33.76
C SER A 112 -33.78 36.85 -33.68
N GLY A 113 -32.74 36.49 -34.42
CA GLY A 113 -32.18 35.14 -34.43
C GLY A 113 -30.69 35.14 -34.68
N VAL A 114 -29.99 34.18 -34.05
CA VAL A 114 -28.51 34.01 -34.14
C VAL A 114 -28.20 32.59 -34.56
N SER A 115 -27.29 32.43 -35.51
CA SER A 115 -26.84 31.10 -35.94
C SER A 115 -25.34 31.09 -36.26
N LEU A 116 -24.64 30.08 -35.79
CA LEU A 116 -23.26 29.80 -36.17
C LEU A 116 -23.26 28.63 -37.16
N ARG A 117 -22.91 28.90 -38.42
CA ARG A 117 -22.91 27.88 -39.47
C ARG A 117 -21.88 28.16 -40.55
N ARG A 118 -21.58 27.11 -41.32
CA ARG A 118 -20.75 27.24 -42.52
C ARG A 118 -21.51 27.93 -43.66
N SER A 119 -20.85 28.89 -44.28
CA SER A 119 -21.41 29.57 -45.46
C SER A 119 -21.37 28.64 -46.67
N ASP A 120 -22.46 28.61 -47.42
CA ASP A 120 -22.58 27.82 -48.66
C ASP A 120 -21.75 28.41 -49.81
N SER A 121 -21.36 29.71 -49.73
CA SER A 121 -20.69 30.44 -50.81
C SER A 121 -19.15 30.32 -50.74
N ASP A 122 -18.54 30.25 -49.55
CA ASP A 122 -17.07 30.23 -49.37
C ASP A 122 -16.56 29.13 -48.42
N GLY A 123 -17.48 28.34 -47.84
CA GLY A 123 -17.13 27.23 -46.94
C GLY A 123 -16.57 27.62 -45.58
N GLN A 124 -16.53 28.91 -45.23
CA GLN A 124 -16.05 29.40 -43.93
C GLN A 124 -17.18 29.41 -42.90
N GLU A 125 -16.82 29.33 -41.62
CA GLU A 125 -17.77 29.48 -40.51
C GLU A 125 -18.07 30.96 -40.28
N TYR A 126 -19.36 31.29 -40.28
CA TYR A 126 -19.89 32.62 -40.01
C TYR A 126 -20.83 32.58 -38.80
N ILE A 127 -20.79 33.66 -38.03
CA ILE A 127 -21.87 33.98 -37.11
C ILE A 127 -22.84 34.90 -37.87
N TYR A 128 -24.10 34.48 -37.89
CA TYR A 128 -25.19 35.21 -38.54
C TYR A 128 -26.10 35.76 -37.44
N TYR A 129 -26.48 37.01 -37.59
CA TYR A 129 -27.53 37.66 -36.82
C TYR A 129 -28.59 38.17 -37.78
N ALA A 130 -29.86 37.90 -37.50
CA ALA A 130 -31.00 38.41 -38.29
C ALA A 130 -31.98 39.09 -37.35
N ARG A 131 -32.54 40.22 -37.79
CA ARG A 131 -33.60 40.95 -37.07
C ARG A 131 -34.66 41.38 -38.02
N THR A 132 -35.93 41.21 -37.58
CA THR A 132 -37.11 41.59 -38.38
C THR A 132 -37.48 43.01 -38.04
N TYR A 133 -37.60 43.87 -39.09
CA TYR A 133 -38.01 45.26 -39.01
C TYR A 133 -39.27 45.45 -39.93
N GLY A 134 -40.43 45.31 -39.30
CA GLY A 134 -41.71 45.51 -40.03
C GLY A 134 -41.92 44.58 -41.21
N ASP A 135 -41.62 45.05 -42.44
CA ASP A 135 -41.84 44.36 -43.72
C ASP A 135 -40.60 43.66 -44.30
N HIS A 136 -39.41 43.80 -43.64
CA HIS A 136 -38.18 43.23 -44.14
C HIS A 136 -37.32 42.74 -43.00
N ILE A 137 -36.28 41.94 -43.30
CA ILE A 137 -35.33 41.35 -42.37
C ILE A 137 -33.92 41.81 -42.73
N VAL A 138 -33.22 42.39 -41.79
CA VAL A 138 -31.79 42.69 -41.92
C VAL A 138 -30.97 41.56 -41.31
N ARG A 139 -30.14 40.94 -42.12
CA ARG A 139 -29.20 39.90 -41.71
C ARG A 139 -27.81 40.46 -41.84
N THR A 140 -27.05 40.37 -40.73
CA THR A 140 -25.61 40.67 -40.65
C THR A 140 -24.81 39.42 -40.42
N ALA A 141 -23.62 39.32 -40.96
CA ALA A 141 -22.75 38.15 -40.79
C ALA A 141 -21.28 38.54 -40.68
N LEU A 142 -20.52 37.79 -39.86
CA LEU A 142 -19.08 37.99 -39.71
C LEU A 142 -18.36 36.63 -39.71
N PRO A 143 -17.22 36.50 -40.44
CA PRO A 143 -16.43 35.28 -40.41
C PRO A 143 -15.91 34.99 -38.99
N PHE A 144 -16.31 33.86 -38.44
CA PHE A 144 -15.92 33.46 -37.06
C PHE A 144 -14.41 33.25 -36.91
N THR A 145 -13.72 32.88 -37.99
CA THR A 145 -12.26 32.64 -38.01
C THR A 145 -11.43 33.93 -37.99
N LEU A 146 -11.89 35.03 -38.54
CA LEU A 146 -11.19 36.32 -38.54
C LEU A 146 -11.11 36.91 -37.11
N GLU A 147 -12.21 36.89 -36.39
CA GLU A 147 -12.24 37.35 -35.00
C GLU A 147 -11.50 36.41 -34.04
N ARG A 148 -11.49 35.11 -34.34
CA ARG A 148 -10.70 34.16 -33.55
C ARG A 148 -9.21 34.48 -33.58
N LYS A 149 -8.67 34.95 -34.70
CA LYS A 149 -7.27 35.35 -34.84
C LYS A 149 -6.90 36.61 -34.08
N LYS A 150 -7.84 37.57 -33.97
CA LYS A 150 -7.61 38.83 -33.23
C LYS A 150 -7.75 38.73 -31.72
N MET A 151 -8.48 37.69 -31.21
CA MET A 151 -8.77 37.50 -29.76
C MET A 151 -7.84 36.51 -29.05
N LEU A 152 -6.86 35.90 -29.76
CA LEU A 152 -6.06 34.76 -29.26
C LEU A 152 -4.80 35.15 -28.44
N HIS A 153 -4.87 36.17 -27.56
CA HIS A 153 -3.68 36.55 -26.81
C HIS A 153 -3.60 36.24 -25.29
N PRO A 154 -4.64 35.83 -24.56
CA PRO A 154 -4.45 35.45 -23.15
C PRO A 154 -4.34 33.94 -22.86
N ASP A 155 -4.72 33.05 -23.80
CA ASP A 155 -4.89 31.61 -23.47
C ASP A 155 -3.62 30.87 -23.05
N TRP A 156 -2.46 31.24 -23.59
CA TRP A 156 -1.19 30.61 -23.23
C TRP A 156 -0.73 30.92 -21.79
N MET A 157 -1.09 32.10 -21.24
CA MET A 157 -0.77 32.44 -19.85
C MET A 157 -1.55 31.56 -18.87
N ILE A 158 -2.82 31.29 -19.13
CA ILE A 158 -3.64 30.41 -18.31
C ILE A 158 -3.09 28.99 -18.35
N ALA A 159 -2.74 28.49 -19.56
CA ALA A 159 -2.11 27.19 -19.73
C ALA A 159 -0.77 27.08 -18.98
N LEU A 160 0.05 28.14 -19.01
CA LEU A 160 1.34 28.19 -18.32
C LEU A 160 1.17 28.23 -16.79
N ILE A 161 0.21 28.98 -16.26
CA ILE A 161 -0.10 29.02 -14.82
C ILE A 161 -0.56 27.63 -14.35
N LEU A 162 -1.43 26.98 -15.11
CA LEU A 162 -1.92 25.62 -14.81
C LEU A 162 -0.79 24.59 -14.83
N ALA A 163 0.09 24.64 -15.85
CA ALA A 163 1.25 23.77 -15.93
C ALA A 163 2.22 23.99 -14.74
N LEU A 164 2.42 25.25 -14.33
CA LEU A 164 3.24 25.58 -13.18
C LEU A 164 2.61 25.04 -11.87
N MET A 165 1.30 25.19 -11.69
CA MET A 165 0.58 24.63 -10.54
C MET A 165 0.71 23.10 -10.45
N VAL A 166 0.58 22.39 -11.58
CA VAL A 166 0.78 20.94 -11.63
C VAL A 166 2.21 20.55 -11.28
N ALA A 167 3.19 21.28 -11.80
CA ALA A 167 4.61 21.06 -11.50
C ALA A 167 4.92 21.27 -10.01
N VAL A 168 4.40 22.32 -9.41
CA VAL A 168 4.55 22.61 -7.96
C VAL A 168 3.89 21.52 -7.11
N ALA A 169 2.67 21.10 -7.48
CA ALA A 169 1.98 20.02 -6.77
C ALA A 169 2.74 18.68 -6.86
N ALA A 170 3.27 18.34 -8.04
CA ALA A 170 4.09 17.15 -8.23
C ALA A 170 5.38 17.21 -7.41
N LEU A 171 6.05 18.37 -7.37
CA LEU A 171 7.23 18.59 -6.54
C LEU A 171 6.93 18.44 -5.05
N CYS A 172 5.84 19.03 -4.56
CA CYS A 172 5.41 18.89 -3.17
C CYS A 172 5.13 17.43 -2.80
N ILE A 173 4.41 16.69 -3.65
CA ILE A 173 4.14 15.25 -3.44
C ILE A 173 5.46 14.46 -3.39
N MET A 174 6.40 14.76 -4.30
CA MET A 174 7.71 14.11 -4.33
C MET A 174 8.50 14.37 -3.05
N LEU A 175 8.55 15.62 -2.57
CA LEU A 175 9.25 15.99 -1.34
C LEU A 175 8.62 15.35 -0.09
N ILE A 176 7.29 15.37 0.02
CA ILE A 176 6.56 14.73 1.12
C ILE A 176 6.82 13.22 1.13
N THR A 177 6.75 12.57 -0.03
CA THR A 177 6.99 11.12 -0.15
C THR A 177 8.43 10.75 0.22
N LYS A 178 9.40 11.58 -0.20
CA LYS A 178 10.82 11.40 0.16
C LYS A 178 11.01 11.51 1.67
N ARG A 179 10.47 12.55 2.29
CA ARG A 179 10.59 12.77 3.74
C ARG A 179 9.92 11.65 4.55
N MET A 180 8.73 11.20 4.14
CA MET A 180 8.04 10.07 4.79
C MET A 180 8.82 8.75 4.67
N ASN A 181 9.51 8.50 3.55
CA ASN A 181 10.36 7.33 3.40
C ASN A 181 11.58 7.41 4.33
N GLU A 182 12.26 8.56 4.39
CA GLU A 182 13.40 8.77 5.29
C GLU A 182 13.03 8.62 6.77
N GLU A 183 11.83 9.08 7.18
CA GLU A 183 11.34 8.89 8.55
C GLU A 183 11.01 7.42 8.85
N ASN A 184 10.36 6.69 7.92
CA ASN A 184 10.10 5.26 8.06
C ASN A 184 11.39 4.43 8.13
N ASP A 185 12.40 4.75 7.30
CA ASP A 185 13.69 4.06 7.30
C ASP A 185 14.42 4.30 8.64
N LYS A 186 14.40 5.52 9.16
CA LYS A 186 14.95 5.85 10.48
C LYS A 186 14.22 5.15 11.62
N GLU A 187 12.90 5.07 11.57
CA GLU A 187 12.11 4.37 12.58
C GLU A 187 12.41 2.86 12.58
N THR A 188 12.51 2.26 11.39
CA THR A 188 12.88 0.85 11.22
C THR A 188 14.30 0.58 11.74
N ASP A 189 15.26 1.45 11.39
CA ASP A 189 16.66 1.33 11.84
C ASP A 189 16.76 1.51 13.37
N ASN A 190 16.03 2.47 13.94
CA ASN A 190 15.96 2.66 15.38
C ASN A 190 15.33 1.46 16.11
N ARG A 191 14.28 0.84 15.57
CA ARG A 191 13.68 -0.37 16.13
C ARG A 191 14.67 -1.54 16.10
N LEU A 192 15.38 -1.73 14.98
CA LEU A 192 16.41 -2.75 14.86
C LEU A 192 17.58 -2.52 15.84
N ARG A 193 18.01 -1.27 16.00
CA ARG A 193 19.06 -0.91 16.98
C ARG A 193 18.60 -1.15 18.42
N SER A 194 17.36 -0.78 18.76
CA SER A 194 16.78 -1.05 20.07
C SER A 194 16.72 -2.55 20.33
N GLN A 195 16.19 -3.36 19.41
CA GLN A 195 16.14 -4.81 19.55
C GLN A 195 17.53 -5.46 19.73
N LYS A 196 18.55 -4.99 18.97
CA LYS A 196 19.93 -5.43 19.13
C LYS A 196 20.51 -5.05 20.49
N LYS A 197 20.22 -3.84 20.98
CA LYS A 197 20.67 -3.37 22.30
C LYS A 197 20.03 -4.18 23.43
N ASP A 198 18.74 -4.43 23.35
CA ASP A 198 18.00 -5.22 24.33
C ASP A 198 18.51 -6.67 24.36
N LEU A 199 18.76 -7.25 23.18
CA LEU A 199 19.38 -8.56 23.05
C LEU A 199 20.76 -8.60 23.75
N THR A 200 21.62 -7.61 23.45
CA THR A 200 22.97 -7.55 24.05
C THR A 200 22.90 -7.40 25.57
N ASN A 201 22.00 -6.57 26.09
CA ASN A 201 21.82 -6.37 27.52
C ASN A 201 21.33 -7.65 28.22
N ASN A 202 20.36 -8.34 27.60
CA ASN A 202 19.82 -9.60 28.14
C ASN A 202 20.89 -10.71 28.14
N ILE A 203 21.67 -10.83 27.05
CA ILE A 203 22.81 -11.75 26.98
C ILE A 203 23.80 -11.46 28.14
N ALA A 204 24.19 -10.19 28.29
CA ALA A 204 25.15 -9.81 29.34
C ALA A 204 24.63 -10.14 30.75
N HIS A 205 23.32 -9.96 30.98
CA HIS A 205 22.67 -10.28 32.24
C HIS A 205 22.66 -11.79 32.48
N GLU A 206 22.23 -12.60 31.51
CA GLU A 206 22.15 -14.05 31.62
C GLU A 206 23.53 -14.73 31.71
N LEU A 207 24.59 -14.14 31.15
CA LEU A 207 25.97 -14.61 31.31
C LEU A 207 26.54 -14.24 32.70
N ARG A 208 26.21 -13.06 33.24
CA ARG A 208 26.74 -12.58 34.51
C ARG A 208 26.31 -13.46 35.67
N THR A 209 25.07 -13.93 35.67
CA THR A 209 24.52 -14.75 36.79
C THR A 209 25.29 -16.04 37.04
N PRO A 210 25.49 -16.95 36.05
CA PRO A 210 26.25 -18.17 36.28
C PRO A 210 27.71 -17.88 36.59
N VAL A 211 28.35 -16.89 35.96
CA VAL A 211 29.75 -16.51 36.24
C VAL A 211 29.90 -16.06 37.69
N THR A 212 28.99 -15.22 38.19
CA THR A 212 29.02 -14.78 39.60
C THR A 212 28.78 -15.93 40.57
N SER A 213 27.87 -16.85 40.23
CA SER A 213 27.62 -18.06 41.06
C SER A 213 28.81 -18.98 41.09
N ILE A 214 29.46 -19.27 39.95
CA ILE A 214 30.69 -20.08 39.88
C ILE A 214 31.77 -19.46 40.78
N ARG A 215 32.02 -18.16 40.62
CA ARG A 215 32.99 -17.42 41.40
C ARG A 215 32.69 -17.53 42.90
N GLY A 216 31.44 -17.26 43.31
CA GLY A 216 31.04 -17.32 44.71
C GLY A 216 31.19 -18.71 45.34
N TYR A 217 30.85 -19.78 44.62
CA TYR A 217 31.06 -21.14 45.09
C TYR A 217 32.57 -21.47 45.27
N LEU A 218 33.40 -21.09 44.30
CA LEU A 218 34.84 -21.32 44.37
C LEU A 218 35.52 -20.46 45.44
N GLU A 219 35.15 -19.18 45.57
CA GLU A 219 35.62 -18.29 46.64
C GLU A 219 35.28 -18.87 48.03
N THR A 220 34.09 -19.43 48.22
CA THR A 220 33.66 -20.08 49.45
C THR A 220 34.55 -21.28 49.80
N VAL A 221 34.89 -22.11 48.81
CA VAL A 221 35.79 -23.27 49.00
C VAL A 221 37.21 -22.81 49.32
N ILE A 222 37.72 -21.80 48.62
CA ILE A 222 39.10 -21.31 48.80
C ILE A 222 39.27 -20.62 50.16
N SER A 223 38.29 -19.84 50.59
CA SER A 223 38.31 -19.05 51.81
C SER A 223 38.11 -19.92 53.10
N ASN A 224 37.69 -21.17 52.95
CA ASN A 224 37.44 -22.08 54.07
C ASN A 224 38.22 -23.39 53.93
N PRO A 225 39.56 -23.39 54.12
CA PRO A 225 40.41 -24.61 53.98
C PRO A 225 40.01 -25.78 54.88
N GLY A 226 39.42 -25.48 56.03
CA GLY A 226 38.95 -26.48 57.02
C GLY A 226 37.51 -26.97 56.77
N MET A 227 36.89 -26.64 55.61
CA MET A 227 35.53 -27.08 55.26
C MET A 227 35.45 -28.60 55.13
N ASP A 228 34.38 -29.19 55.67
CA ASP A 228 34.08 -30.61 55.51
C ASP A 228 34.06 -31.04 54.05
N SER A 229 34.62 -32.20 53.73
CA SER A 229 34.77 -32.72 52.36
C SER A 229 33.45 -32.85 51.64
N ALA A 230 32.33 -33.22 52.27
CA ALA A 230 31.04 -33.34 51.69
C ALA A 230 30.51 -31.97 51.26
N LYS A 231 30.63 -30.91 52.04
CA LYS A 231 30.29 -29.54 51.72
C LYS A 231 31.16 -28.99 50.61
N LYS A 232 32.48 -29.25 50.68
CA LYS A 232 33.42 -28.83 49.60
C LYS A 232 33.02 -29.42 48.26
N ASN A 233 32.76 -30.73 48.21
CA ASN A 233 32.32 -31.40 46.97
C ASN A 233 30.98 -30.85 46.46
N SER A 234 30.03 -30.55 47.35
CA SER A 234 28.75 -29.94 46.98
C SER A 234 28.92 -28.56 46.32
N PHE A 235 29.82 -27.69 46.81
CA PHE A 235 30.11 -26.39 46.18
C PHE A 235 30.81 -26.55 44.83
N ILE A 236 31.77 -27.48 44.72
CA ILE A 236 32.43 -27.77 43.44
C ILE A 236 31.43 -28.28 42.43
N GLU A 237 30.54 -29.18 42.80
CA GLU A 237 29.49 -29.70 41.94
C GLU A 237 28.50 -28.59 41.48
N LYS A 238 28.13 -27.69 42.38
CA LYS A 238 27.30 -26.53 42.04
C LYS A 238 28.03 -25.61 41.03
N ALA A 239 29.32 -25.35 41.24
CA ALA A 239 30.11 -24.56 40.30
C ALA A 239 30.23 -25.24 38.94
N TYR A 240 30.43 -26.56 38.92
CA TYR A 240 30.48 -27.35 37.68
C TYR A 240 29.15 -27.29 36.90
N ARG A 241 28.02 -27.50 37.59
CA ARG A 241 26.67 -27.36 36.96
C ARG A 241 26.46 -25.99 36.38
N GLN A 242 26.87 -24.91 37.05
CA GLN A 242 26.77 -23.56 36.49
C GLN A 242 27.69 -23.34 35.27
N SER A 243 28.85 -24.00 35.21
CA SER A 243 29.75 -23.94 34.06
C SER A 243 29.18 -24.66 32.84
N LEU A 244 28.51 -25.80 33.03
CA LEU A 244 27.80 -26.52 31.98
C LEU A 244 26.64 -25.65 31.41
N ARG A 245 25.85 -25.05 32.32
CA ARG A 245 24.78 -24.13 31.94
C ARG A 245 25.30 -22.95 31.12
N LEU A 246 26.43 -22.36 31.53
CA LEU A 246 27.08 -21.28 30.80
C LEU A 246 27.48 -21.71 29.37
N SER A 247 28.06 -22.93 29.27
CA SER A 247 28.45 -23.48 27.96
C SER A 247 27.26 -23.70 27.04
N CYS A 248 26.13 -24.21 27.54
CA CYS A 248 24.88 -24.35 26.77
C CYS A 248 24.38 -22.99 26.30
N LEU A 249 24.36 -22.00 27.20
CA LEU A 249 23.89 -20.65 26.88
C LEU A 249 24.72 -19.97 25.78
N ILE A 250 26.04 -20.15 25.79
CA ILE A 250 26.98 -19.69 24.76
C ILE A 250 26.67 -20.37 23.42
N LYS A 251 26.43 -21.70 23.43
CA LYS A 251 26.09 -22.46 22.21
C LYS A 251 24.74 -21.96 21.60
N ASP A 252 23.74 -21.73 22.46
CA ASP A 252 22.43 -21.23 22.06
C ASP A 252 22.52 -19.83 21.38
N ILE A 253 23.29 -18.92 22.02
CA ILE A 253 23.55 -17.59 21.49
C ILE A 253 24.28 -17.67 20.15
N ALA A 254 25.32 -18.50 20.04
CA ALA A 254 26.07 -18.69 18.81
C ALA A 254 25.18 -19.26 17.68
N LEU A 255 24.29 -20.20 18.01
CA LEU A 255 23.34 -20.78 17.04
C LEU A 255 22.34 -19.73 16.53
N ILE A 256 21.74 -18.96 17.42
CA ILE A 256 20.82 -17.86 17.05
C ILE A 256 21.54 -16.83 16.18
N THR A 257 22.75 -16.43 16.59
CA THR A 257 23.56 -15.46 15.83
C THR A 257 23.89 -15.98 14.43
N LYS A 258 24.23 -17.26 14.29
CA LYS A 258 24.52 -17.88 13.00
C LYS A 258 23.31 -17.93 12.08
N MET A 259 22.13 -18.26 12.63
CA MET A 259 20.87 -18.24 11.86
C MET A 259 20.49 -16.83 11.37
N GLU A 260 20.82 -15.79 12.13
CA GLU A 260 20.44 -14.41 11.78
C GLU A 260 21.44 -13.70 10.87
N GLN A 261 22.74 -13.91 11.10
CA GLN A 261 23.80 -13.14 10.44
C GLN A 261 24.43 -13.86 9.25
N ALA A 262 24.38 -15.19 9.23
CA ALA A 262 25.02 -15.99 8.20
C ALA A 262 24.16 -17.21 7.79
N PRO A 263 22.88 -17.03 7.43
CA PRO A 263 22.00 -18.13 7.04
C PRO A 263 22.55 -18.89 5.82
N ASP A 264 23.25 -18.21 4.92
CA ASP A 264 23.84 -18.81 3.70
C ASP A 264 25.00 -19.78 4.00
N MET A 265 25.57 -19.72 5.21
CA MET A 265 26.60 -20.68 5.67
C MET A 265 26.00 -22.00 6.19
N LEU A 266 24.68 -22.07 6.31
CA LEU A 266 23.98 -23.26 6.80
C LEU A 266 23.52 -24.10 5.60
N THR A 267 24.25 -25.16 5.31
CA THR A 267 23.91 -26.07 4.21
C THR A 267 22.62 -26.82 4.51
N LYS A 268 21.79 -27.00 3.49
CA LYS A 268 20.60 -27.82 3.55
C LYS A 268 20.87 -29.15 2.84
N GLU A 269 20.36 -30.22 3.41
CA GLU A 269 20.47 -31.58 2.88
C GLU A 269 19.17 -32.35 3.14
N HIS A 270 19.06 -33.52 2.60
CA HIS A 270 17.88 -34.36 2.78
C HIS A 270 17.96 -35.05 4.15
N VAL A 271 17.11 -34.68 5.08
CA VAL A 271 17.16 -35.08 6.48
C VAL A 271 15.91 -35.84 6.89
N GLY A 272 16.09 -37.04 7.43
CA GLY A 272 15.01 -37.86 7.98
C GLY A 272 14.60 -37.35 9.37
N ILE A 273 13.34 -36.92 9.51
CA ILE A 273 12.83 -36.35 10.77
C ILE A 273 12.78 -37.39 11.88
N ARG A 274 12.35 -38.60 11.58
CA ARG A 274 12.28 -39.69 12.56
C ARG A 274 13.64 -40.01 13.17
N HIS A 275 14.68 -40.07 12.35
CA HIS A 275 16.05 -40.36 12.79
C HIS A 275 16.57 -39.29 13.76
N ILE A 276 16.34 -38.01 13.44
CA ILE A 276 16.72 -36.93 14.39
C ILE A 276 16.00 -37.05 15.73
N LEU A 277 14.72 -37.41 15.72
CA LEU A 277 13.94 -37.59 16.93
C LEU A 277 14.50 -38.75 17.78
N GLU A 278 14.84 -39.86 17.11
CA GLU A 278 15.48 -41.03 17.78
C GLU A 278 16.81 -40.66 18.41
N ASP A 279 17.68 -39.91 17.71
CA ASP A 279 18.95 -39.42 18.25
C ASP A 279 18.73 -38.49 19.48
N VAL A 280 17.72 -37.59 19.43
CA VAL A 280 17.39 -36.73 20.57
C VAL A 280 16.86 -37.51 21.77
N PHE A 281 16.00 -38.50 21.53
CA PHE A 281 15.47 -39.32 22.63
C PHE A 281 16.53 -40.20 23.25
N GLU A 282 17.48 -40.74 22.48
CA GLU A 282 18.62 -41.47 22.96
C GLU A 282 19.53 -40.60 23.83
N GLU A 283 19.88 -39.37 23.37
CA GLU A 283 20.68 -38.43 24.18
C GLU A 283 20.03 -38.09 25.53
N LEU A 284 18.69 -37.93 25.55
CA LEU A 284 17.93 -37.51 26.72
C LEU A 284 17.32 -38.69 27.52
N GLU A 285 17.63 -39.94 27.17
CA GLU A 285 17.03 -41.15 27.77
C GLU A 285 17.07 -41.14 29.30
N GLY A 286 18.23 -40.81 29.88
CA GLY A 286 18.40 -40.77 31.34
C GLY A 286 17.44 -39.76 32.00
N SER A 287 17.17 -38.62 31.35
CA SER A 287 16.26 -37.58 31.87
C SER A 287 14.80 -37.98 31.66
N ILE A 288 14.48 -38.60 30.54
CA ILE A 288 13.16 -39.12 30.20
C ILE A 288 12.72 -40.18 31.21
N VAL A 289 13.56 -41.18 31.41
CA VAL A 289 13.31 -42.27 32.39
C VAL A 289 13.24 -41.73 33.80
N GLY A 290 14.17 -40.83 34.19
CA GLY A 290 14.23 -40.23 35.54
C GLY A 290 13.00 -39.38 35.88
N SER A 291 12.29 -38.87 34.89
CA SER A 291 11.06 -38.08 35.05
C SER A 291 9.79 -38.88 34.88
N GLY A 292 9.84 -40.19 34.59
CA GLY A 292 8.69 -41.05 34.35
C GLY A 292 7.95 -40.75 33.02
N VAL A 293 8.65 -40.15 32.05
CA VAL A 293 8.06 -39.71 30.78
C VAL A 293 8.02 -40.86 29.79
N ARG A 294 6.88 -40.98 29.09
CA ARG A 294 6.73 -41.85 27.92
C ARG A 294 6.82 -41.04 26.64
N VAL A 295 7.43 -41.63 25.62
CA VAL A 295 7.57 -41.00 24.32
C VAL A 295 6.84 -41.82 23.28
N GLU A 296 5.95 -41.17 22.52
CA GLU A 296 5.22 -41.74 21.39
C GLU A 296 5.63 -41.03 20.11
N ASN A 297 6.60 -41.63 19.38
CA ASN A 297 7.03 -41.13 18.08
C ASN A 297 6.23 -41.75 16.96
N LEU A 298 5.23 -41.05 16.46
CA LEU A 298 4.32 -41.47 15.39
C LEU A 298 4.77 -40.98 14.00
N VAL A 299 5.96 -40.39 13.90
CA VAL A 299 6.51 -39.92 12.61
C VAL A 299 6.90 -41.14 11.74
N SER A 300 6.45 -41.13 10.49
CA SER A 300 6.83 -42.20 9.53
C SER A 300 8.34 -42.22 9.27
N PRO A 301 8.99 -43.37 9.14
CA PRO A 301 10.42 -43.48 8.80
C PRO A 301 10.81 -42.79 7.48
N GLU A 302 9.87 -42.67 6.56
CA GLU A 302 10.08 -42.07 5.23
C GLU A 302 9.96 -40.53 5.25
N THR A 303 9.56 -39.94 6.42
CA THR A 303 9.36 -38.50 6.55
C THR A 303 10.70 -37.79 6.53
N SER A 304 10.89 -36.93 5.51
CA SER A 304 12.12 -36.17 5.33
C SER A 304 11.84 -34.76 4.82
N VAL A 305 12.78 -33.87 5.07
CA VAL A 305 12.76 -32.47 4.61
C VAL A 305 14.12 -32.05 4.05
N ASN A 306 14.14 -31.05 3.18
CA ASN A 306 15.37 -30.41 2.77
C ASN A 306 15.75 -29.35 3.82
N GLY A 307 16.64 -29.69 4.72
CA GLY A 307 16.95 -28.88 5.90
C GLY A 307 18.39 -29.00 6.41
N ASN A 308 18.71 -28.24 7.43
CA ASN A 308 19.97 -28.36 8.14
C ASN A 308 19.83 -29.31 9.34
N GLN A 309 20.56 -30.41 9.32
CA GLN A 309 20.48 -31.45 10.35
C GLN A 309 20.71 -30.88 11.76
N GLY A 310 21.72 -30.05 11.94
CA GLY A 310 22.03 -29.45 13.25
C GLY A 310 20.95 -28.54 13.79
N LEU A 311 20.28 -27.78 12.92
CA LEU A 311 19.16 -26.92 13.32
C LEU A 311 17.91 -27.72 13.66
N LEU A 312 17.61 -28.77 12.90
CA LEU A 312 16.48 -29.65 13.18
C LEU A 312 16.72 -30.44 14.48
N TYR A 313 17.94 -30.90 14.69
CA TYR A 313 18.32 -31.50 15.97
C TYR A 313 18.14 -30.56 17.15
N ALA A 314 18.66 -29.32 17.04
CA ALA A 314 18.49 -28.31 18.06
C ALA A 314 17.01 -27.95 18.31
N LEU A 315 16.19 -27.93 17.26
CA LEU A 315 14.74 -27.71 17.35
C LEU A 315 14.07 -28.77 18.22
N PHE A 316 14.22 -30.05 17.87
CA PHE A 316 13.58 -31.13 18.61
C PHE A 316 14.11 -31.30 20.01
N ARG A 317 15.45 -31.16 20.21
CA ARG A 317 16.06 -31.19 21.51
C ARG A 317 15.49 -30.10 22.44
N ASN A 318 15.33 -28.87 21.95
CA ASN A 318 14.75 -27.79 22.75
C ASN A 318 13.26 -28.05 23.08
N LEU A 319 12.49 -28.68 22.21
CA LEU A 319 11.11 -29.05 22.51
C LEU A 319 11.08 -30.11 23.65
N VAL A 320 11.89 -31.16 23.55
CA VAL A 320 11.94 -32.24 24.56
C VAL A 320 12.48 -31.71 25.90
N GLU A 321 13.56 -30.94 25.88
CA GLU A 321 14.11 -30.33 27.11
C GLU A 321 13.10 -29.40 27.78
N ASN A 322 12.33 -28.64 26.98
CA ASN A 322 11.30 -27.77 27.50
C ASN A 322 10.19 -28.57 28.21
N SER A 323 9.72 -29.68 27.61
CA SER A 323 8.73 -30.54 28.25
C SER A 323 9.29 -31.18 29.52
N LEU A 324 10.51 -31.73 29.49
CA LEU A 324 11.17 -32.30 30.69
C LEU A 324 11.31 -31.29 31.82
N GLN A 325 11.52 -30.04 31.50
CA GLN A 325 11.74 -28.99 32.51
C GLN A 325 10.45 -28.41 33.08
N TYR A 326 9.38 -28.29 32.27
CA TYR A 326 8.20 -27.52 32.63
C TYR A 326 6.91 -28.34 32.73
N ALA A 327 6.78 -29.48 32.03
CA ALA A 327 5.56 -30.26 32.03
C ALA A 327 5.22 -30.96 33.34
N GLY A 328 6.25 -31.26 34.15
CA GLY A 328 6.08 -31.95 35.44
C GLY A 328 6.70 -33.34 35.44
N ARG A 329 5.97 -34.32 35.99
CA ARG A 329 6.38 -35.75 36.00
C ARG A 329 5.28 -36.63 35.46
N ASP A 330 5.60 -37.83 35.02
CA ASP A 330 4.66 -38.87 34.61
C ASP A 330 3.74 -38.42 33.50
N PHE A 331 4.29 -37.71 32.50
CA PHE A 331 3.56 -37.23 31.30
C PHE A 331 4.01 -37.97 30.05
N VAL A 332 3.28 -37.72 28.94
CA VAL A 332 3.58 -38.30 27.62
C VAL A 332 3.99 -37.23 26.66
N ILE A 333 5.04 -37.48 25.88
CA ILE A 333 5.42 -36.67 24.72
C ILE A 333 4.93 -37.38 23.48
N HIS A 334 4.17 -36.68 22.65
CA HIS A 334 3.73 -37.17 21.32
C HIS A 334 4.34 -36.32 20.21
N VAL A 335 4.80 -37.01 19.15
CA VAL A 335 5.27 -36.35 17.94
C VAL A 335 4.67 -37.01 16.73
N GLU A 336 3.96 -36.25 15.92
CA GLU A 336 3.39 -36.71 14.65
C GLU A 336 3.75 -35.74 13.52
N ALA A 337 3.79 -36.25 12.28
CA ALA A 337 4.09 -35.44 11.12
C ALA A 337 3.22 -35.86 9.95
N HIS A 338 2.59 -34.89 9.30
CA HIS A 338 1.71 -35.09 8.15
C HIS A 338 2.04 -34.13 7.04
N GLU A 339 1.82 -34.55 5.80
CA GLU A 339 1.95 -33.66 4.65
C GLU A 339 0.72 -32.76 4.56
N SER A 340 0.94 -31.45 4.54
CA SER A 340 -0.12 -30.45 4.39
C SER A 340 -0.50 -30.29 2.92
N ALA A 341 -1.71 -29.81 2.64
CA ALA A 341 -2.23 -29.58 1.30
C ALA A 341 -1.40 -28.62 0.43
N ASP A 342 -0.59 -27.74 1.07
CA ASP A 342 0.32 -26.81 0.40
C ASP A 342 1.74 -27.36 0.16
N GLY A 343 1.92 -28.70 0.35
CA GLY A 343 3.19 -29.40 0.10
C GLY A 343 4.26 -29.17 1.15
N LYS A 344 3.89 -28.67 2.34
CA LYS A 344 4.79 -28.56 3.50
C LYS A 344 4.57 -29.75 4.43
N LEU A 345 5.59 -30.06 5.21
CA LEU A 345 5.47 -31.00 6.31
C LEU A 345 4.92 -30.23 7.54
N LEU A 346 3.75 -30.61 8.04
CA LEU A 346 3.21 -30.17 9.32
C LEU A 346 3.67 -31.16 10.39
N VAL A 347 4.38 -30.66 11.38
CA VAL A 347 4.80 -31.41 12.56
C VAL A 347 4.02 -30.88 13.76
N ARG A 348 3.42 -31.80 14.48
CA ARG A 348 2.74 -31.55 15.75
C ARG A 348 3.50 -32.22 16.86
N TYR A 349 3.94 -31.42 17.81
CA TYR A 349 4.59 -31.85 19.03
C TYR A 349 3.71 -31.43 20.21
N TYR A 350 3.38 -32.35 21.11
CA TYR A 350 2.67 -31.98 22.33
C TYR A 350 3.08 -32.85 23.51
N ASP A 351 2.98 -32.24 24.70
CA ASP A 351 3.10 -32.96 25.97
C ASP A 351 1.78 -32.90 26.76
N THR A 352 1.57 -33.92 27.56
CA THR A 352 0.41 -34.04 28.47
C THR A 352 0.68 -33.47 29.84
N GLY A 353 1.55 -32.47 29.95
CA GLY A 353 1.96 -31.85 31.21
C GLY A 353 1.06 -30.72 31.69
N ARG A 354 1.64 -29.75 32.42
CA ARG A 354 0.88 -28.63 33.02
C ARG A 354 0.33 -27.63 31.99
N GLY A 355 0.89 -27.62 30.78
CA GLY A 355 0.55 -26.59 29.78
C GLY A 355 1.05 -25.19 30.16
N VAL A 356 0.58 -24.19 29.40
CA VAL A 356 0.92 -22.78 29.55
C VAL A 356 -0.36 -21.95 29.50
N GLU A 357 -0.51 -20.96 30.39
CA GLU A 357 -1.67 -20.05 30.34
C GLU A 357 -1.78 -19.34 28.99
N GLU A 358 -2.98 -19.22 28.46
CA GLU A 358 -3.28 -18.69 27.11
C GLU A 358 -2.62 -17.31 26.83
N LYS A 359 -2.60 -16.42 27.82
CA LYS A 359 -1.97 -15.08 27.72
C LYS A 359 -0.48 -15.09 27.43
N TYR A 360 0.20 -16.24 27.59
CA TYR A 360 1.65 -16.39 27.35
C TYR A 360 1.98 -17.18 26.10
N LEU A 361 1.02 -17.84 25.45
CA LEU A 361 1.25 -18.72 24.29
C LEU A 361 1.98 -18.05 23.11
N GLU A 362 1.69 -16.77 22.85
CA GLU A 362 2.44 -16.01 21.83
C GLU A 362 3.83 -15.60 22.30
N LYS A 363 4.00 -15.36 23.61
CA LYS A 363 5.23 -14.82 24.18
C LYS A 363 6.29 -15.88 24.46
N ILE A 364 5.90 -17.15 24.60
CA ILE A 364 6.86 -18.23 24.91
C ILE A 364 7.95 -18.40 23.85
N PHE A 365 7.75 -17.88 22.64
CA PHE A 365 8.74 -17.87 21.55
C PHE A 365 9.63 -16.62 21.54
N GLU A 366 9.38 -15.65 22.44
CA GLU A 366 10.24 -14.48 22.57
C GLU A 366 11.55 -14.87 23.31
N ARG A 367 12.65 -14.23 22.93
CA ARG A 367 13.96 -14.51 23.54
C ARG A 367 13.98 -14.06 24.99
N PHE A 368 14.55 -14.90 25.87
CA PHE A 368 14.64 -14.66 27.29
C PHE A 368 13.30 -14.57 28.03
N PHE A 369 12.20 -14.83 27.34
CA PHE A 369 10.90 -14.88 27.98
C PHE A 369 10.75 -16.11 28.85
N ARG A 370 10.20 -15.94 30.04
CA ARG A 370 9.90 -17.00 30.98
C ARG A 370 8.54 -16.74 31.60
N VAL A 371 7.71 -17.77 31.66
CA VAL A 371 6.44 -17.68 32.37
C VAL A 371 6.72 -17.46 33.86
N PRO A 372 6.15 -16.43 34.50
CA PRO A 372 6.25 -16.23 35.93
C PRO A 372 5.73 -17.46 36.69
N ALA A 373 6.58 -18.20 37.34
CA ALA A 373 6.20 -19.34 38.15
C ALA A 373 6.76 -19.18 39.56
N PRO A 374 6.01 -19.63 40.59
CA PRO A 374 6.50 -19.57 42.00
C PRO A 374 7.75 -20.42 42.24
N ASP A 375 7.89 -21.50 41.49
CA ASP A 375 9.08 -22.36 41.57
C ASP A 375 10.16 -21.81 40.64
N LYS A 376 11.38 -21.67 41.13
CA LYS A 376 12.57 -21.23 40.37
C LYS A 376 12.95 -22.30 39.32
N CYS A 377 12.20 -22.42 38.26
CA CYS A 377 12.63 -23.22 37.12
C CYS A 377 13.89 -22.61 36.49
N GLU A 378 14.95 -23.38 36.35
CA GLU A 378 16.24 -22.97 35.80
C GLU A 378 16.18 -23.10 34.25
N GLY A 379 15.98 -22.02 33.52
CA GLY A 379 16.07 -22.01 32.04
C GLY A 379 16.62 -20.69 31.52
N SER A 380 17.18 -20.67 30.33
CA SER A 380 17.69 -19.45 29.67
C SER A 380 16.60 -18.61 29.03
N GLY A 381 15.44 -19.19 28.75
CA GLY A 381 14.38 -18.57 27.93
C GLY A 381 14.76 -18.46 26.46
N LEU A 382 15.77 -19.16 25.97
CA LEU A 382 16.20 -19.17 24.57
C LEU A 382 15.66 -20.36 23.79
N GLY A 383 15.32 -21.49 24.42
CA GLY A 383 15.00 -22.75 23.76
C GLY A 383 13.87 -22.63 22.73
N LEU A 384 12.69 -22.11 23.11
CA LEU A 384 11.59 -21.94 22.17
C LEU A 384 11.84 -20.85 21.12
N SER A 385 12.70 -19.87 21.41
CA SER A 385 13.15 -18.93 20.37
C SER A 385 14.07 -19.56 19.34
N ILE A 386 14.86 -20.58 19.72
CA ILE A 386 15.64 -21.41 18.80
C ILE A 386 14.69 -22.21 17.90
N VAL A 387 13.64 -22.81 18.47
CA VAL A 387 12.60 -23.51 17.71
C VAL A 387 12.01 -22.59 16.65
N ARG A 388 11.56 -21.38 17.02
CA ARG A 388 11.00 -20.41 16.08
C ARG A 388 11.98 -20.03 14.96
N ASN A 389 13.22 -19.77 15.29
CA ASN A 389 14.24 -19.39 14.31
C ASN A 389 14.61 -20.56 13.38
N ALA A 390 14.71 -21.78 13.90
CA ALA A 390 14.96 -22.97 13.10
C ALA A 390 13.80 -23.27 12.13
N VAL A 391 12.55 -23.15 12.58
CA VAL A 391 11.35 -23.29 11.72
C VAL A 391 11.36 -22.22 10.64
N ALA A 392 11.63 -20.95 10.98
CA ALA A 392 11.71 -19.85 10.03
C ALA A 392 12.82 -20.06 8.99
N PHE A 393 13.99 -20.56 9.38
CA PHE A 393 15.08 -20.93 8.47
C PHE A 393 14.65 -21.98 7.45
N HIS A 394 13.79 -22.92 7.85
CA HIS A 394 13.21 -23.95 6.96
C HIS A 394 11.95 -23.46 6.22
N GLY A 395 11.65 -22.16 6.23
CA GLY A 395 10.54 -21.57 5.48
C GLY A 395 9.15 -21.89 6.04
N GLY A 396 9.09 -22.26 7.34
CA GLY A 396 7.87 -22.60 8.04
C GLY A 396 7.37 -21.54 8.99
N THR A 397 6.29 -21.88 9.70
CA THR A 397 5.68 -21.10 10.77
C THR A 397 5.48 -21.99 12.00
N VAL A 398 5.50 -21.41 13.20
CA VAL A 398 5.27 -22.13 14.45
C VAL A 398 4.18 -21.42 15.24
N SER A 399 3.35 -22.21 15.90
CA SER A 399 2.31 -21.74 16.83
C SER A 399 2.22 -22.69 18.03
N ALA A 400 1.70 -22.16 19.13
CA ALA A 400 1.46 -22.95 20.34
C ALA A 400 -0.01 -22.80 20.74
N ARG A 401 -0.56 -23.87 21.30
CA ARG A 401 -1.87 -23.87 21.91
C ARG A 401 -1.90 -24.72 23.15
N GLN A 402 -2.86 -24.48 24.02
CA GLN A 402 -3.11 -25.36 25.15
C GLN A 402 -3.85 -26.58 24.66
N LEU A 403 -3.41 -27.76 25.06
CA LEU A 403 -4.10 -28.99 24.75
C LEU A 403 -5.41 -29.03 25.55
N GLY A 404 -6.55 -28.95 24.85
CA GLY A 404 -7.87 -28.95 25.49
C GLY A 404 -8.33 -30.32 25.93
N THR A 405 -9.23 -30.37 26.93
CA THR A 405 -9.83 -31.61 27.46
C THR A 405 -10.71 -32.34 26.45
N ASP A 406 -11.10 -31.68 25.33
CA ASP A 406 -12.08 -32.20 24.36
C ASP A 406 -11.44 -32.91 23.14
N SER A 407 -10.15 -33.08 23.07
CA SER A 407 -9.48 -33.33 21.78
C SER A 407 -9.23 -34.79 21.41
N ARG A 408 -9.65 -35.81 22.18
CA ARG A 408 -9.41 -37.21 21.77
C ARG A 408 -10.45 -38.24 22.25
N ASP A 409 -10.75 -39.14 21.31
CA ASP A 409 -11.70 -40.26 21.38
C ASP A 409 -11.40 -41.32 22.48
N ASP A 410 -10.25 -41.25 23.15
CA ASP A 410 -9.78 -42.34 24.03
C ASP A 410 -10.13 -42.11 25.53
N GLY A 411 -10.84 -41.05 25.87
CA GLY A 411 -11.57 -40.91 27.15
C GLY A 411 -10.76 -40.88 28.45
N ASN A 412 -9.42 -40.90 28.43
CA ASN A 412 -8.59 -41.18 29.60
C ASN A 412 -7.62 -40.07 30.05
N TRP A 413 -7.79 -38.81 29.54
CA TRP A 413 -6.87 -37.75 29.93
C TRP A 413 -7.60 -36.45 30.32
N SER A 414 -7.33 -35.98 31.54
CA SER A 414 -8.00 -34.80 32.15
C SER A 414 -7.03 -33.63 32.43
N GLY A 415 -5.87 -33.58 31.80
CA GLY A 415 -4.84 -32.58 32.03
C GLY A 415 -4.75 -31.48 30.96
N SER A 416 -4.17 -30.34 31.33
CA SER A 416 -3.76 -29.29 30.42
C SER A 416 -2.36 -29.62 29.93
N GLY A 417 -2.08 -29.62 28.61
CA GLY A 417 -0.76 -29.83 28.02
C GLY A 417 -0.39 -28.68 27.11
N LEU A 418 0.85 -28.70 26.62
CA LEU A 418 1.30 -27.74 25.61
C LEU A 418 1.41 -28.44 24.24
N GLU A 419 0.74 -27.89 23.23
CA GLU A 419 0.85 -28.34 21.85
C GLU A 419 1.57 -27.26 21.04
N ILE A 420 2.57 -27.69 20.26
CA ILE A 420 3.37 -26.84 19.38
C ILE A 420 3.27 -27.43 17.97
N ASP A 421 2.57 -26.70 17.10
CA ASP A 421 2.44 -27.01 15.69
C ASP A 421 3.41 -26.17 14.87
N PHE A 422 4.16 -26.79 13.97
CA PHE A 422 5.02 -26.06 13.06
C PHE A 422 5.10 -26.70 11.68
N THR A 423 5.39 -25.89 10.69
CA THR A 423 5.55 -26.35 9.30
C THR A 423 7.01 -26.29 8.88
N LEU A 424 7.44 -27.22 8.01
CA LEU A 424 8.75 -27.21 7.38
C LEU A 424 8.57 -27.32 5.87
N LYS A 425 9.38 -26.61 5.09
CA LYS A 425 9.36 -26.75 3.64
C LYS A 425 10.06 -28.07 3.26
N LYS A 426 9.39 -28.87 2.45
CA LYS A 426 9.93 -30.12 1.93
C LYS A 426 11.06 -29.91 0.94
#